data_63a768908ce1443a02e6cc9a6924e5d3
#
_entry.id   63a768908ce1443a02e6cc9a6924e5d3
#
_cell.length_a   1.000
_cell.length_b   1.000
_cell.length_c   1.000
_cell.angle_alpha   90.00
_cell.angle_beta   90.00
_cell.angle_gamma   90.00
#
_symmetry.space_group_name_H-M   'P 1'
#
loop_
_entity.id
_entity.type
_entity.pdbx_description
1 polymer ?
#
loop_
_entity_poly.entity_id
_entity_poly.type
_entity_poly.pdbx_seq_one_letter_code
_entity_poly.pdbx_strand_id
1 'polypeptide(L)'
;SDRPTDCRKLHNIAGSVVLFDEAQSLPAGLTTATLRAVNELCGRYHTTMVFSTATQPDFSTRKDLEWRPTEILPDHRALFAALQRVRVEWRLGEETPLEAVAEEMAQCGSACVIVNLRRHARQVMDRLSALCPADTAFFLTTDLCPAHRSEQIRIIRARLEKGLPCRVAATQCIEAGVDLDFQTMYRALAPLE
;
A
#
# COMPACT_ATOMS: atom_id res chain seq x y z
N SER A 1 -25.96 -5.17 -3.81
CA SER A 1 -26.58 -4.03 -3.09
C SER A 1 -28.08 -4.18 -3.08
N ASP A 2 -28.72 -4.00 -1.94
CA ASP A 2 -30.20 -4.08 -1.77
C ASP A 2 -30.91 -2.75 -2.12
N ARG A 3 -30.15 -1.74 -2.51
CA ARG A 3 -30.72 -0.43 -2.76
C ARG A 3 -31.12 -0.28 -4.24
N PRO A 4 -32.39 0.09 -4.54
CA PRO A 4 -32.85 0.30 -5.93
C PRO A 4 -32.01 1.30 -6.71
N THR A 5 -31.41 2.28 -6.03
CA THR A 5 -30.50 3.28 -6.63
C THR A 5 -29.23 2.66 -7.19
N ASP A 6 -28.72 1.59 -6.57
CA ASP A 6 -27.50 0.94 -7.01
C ASP A 6 -27.76 0.00 -8.21
N CYS A 7 -28.94 -0.63 -8.24
CA CYS A 7 -29.38 -1.43 -9.38
C CYS A 7 -29.56 -0.61 -10.65
N ARG A 8 -29.87 0.69 -10.54
CA ARG A 8 -30.01 1.60 -11.68
C ARG A 8 -28.68 1.88 -12.40
N LYS A 9 -27.53 1.50 -11.83
CA LYS A 9 -26.22 1.71 -12.48
C LYS A 9 -25.92 0.68 -13.57
N LEU A 10 -26.63 -0.45 -13.60
CA LEU A 10 -26.36 -1.54 -14.53
C LEU A 10 -26.42 -1.09 -16.00
N HIS A 11 -27.41 -0.26 -16.38
CA HIS A 11 -27.51 0.25 -17.74
C HIS A 11 -26.37 1.18 -18.16
N ASN A 12 -25.70 1.83 -17.19
CA ASN A 12 -24.51 2.65 -17.44
C ASN A 12 -23.22 1.80 -17.50
N ILE A 13 -23.24 0.60 -16.92
CA ILE A 13 -22.11 -0.32 -16.91
C ILE A 13 -22.11 -1.16 -18.20
N ALA A 14 -23.30 -1.52 -18.72
CA ALA A 14 -23.40 -2.27 -19.96
C ALA A 14 -22.72 -1.52 -21.12
N GLY A 15 -21.84 -2.23 -21.86
CA GLY A 15 -21.09 -1.67 -22.98
C GLY A 15 -20.00 -0.66 -22.60
N SER A 16 -19.68 -0.53 -21.31
CA SER A 16 -18.64 0.38 -20.83
C SER A 16 -17.30 -0.31 -20.59
N VAL A 17 -16.26 0.50 -20.34
CA VAL A 17 -14.98 0.03 -19.76
C VAL A 17 -14.97 0.39 -18.30
N VAL A 18 -14.76 -0.60 -17.45
CA VAL A 18 -14.70 -0.44 -15.98
C VAL A 18 -13.29 -0.76 -15.50
N LEU A 19 -12.66 0.19 -14.84
CA LEU A 19 -11.36 0.02 -14.21
C LEU A 19 -11.54 -0.31 -12.71
N PHE A 20 -11.01 -1.46 -12.31
CA PHE A 20 -10.81 -1.83 -10.90
C PHE A 20 -9.39 -1.44 -10.50
N ASP A 21 -9.27 -0.32 -9.82
CA ASP A 21 -8.01 0.08 -9.22
C ASP A 21 -7.85 -0.54 -7.84
N GLU A 22 -6.61 -0.89 -7.46
CA GLU A 22 -6.28 -1.61 -6.22
C GLU A 22 -7.09 -2.90 -6.04
N ALA A 23 -7.17 -3.72 -7.11
CA ALA A 23 -7.99 -4.93 -7.14
C ALA A 23 -7.65 -5.96 -6.05
N GLN A 24 -6.42 -5.94 -5.50
CA GLN A 24 -6.02 -6.78 -4.38
C GLN A 24 -6.77 -6.44 -3.07
N SER A 25 -7.37 -5.24 -2.97
CA SER A 25 -8.15 -4.83 -1.79
C SER A 25 -9.56 -5.41 -1.74
N LEU A 26 -9.97 -6.23 -2.73
CA LEU A 26 -11.26 -6.91 -2.71
C LEU A 26 -11.37 -7.83 -1.48
N PRO A 27 -12.40 -7.64 -0.61
CA PRO A 27 -12.57 -8.49 0.56
C PRO A 27 -12.67 -9.97 0.18
N ALA A 28 -11.89 -10.84 0.83
CA ALA A 28 -11.82 -12.26 0.51
C ALA A 28 -13.21 -12.93 0.46
N GLY A 29 -14.13 -12.57 1.38
CA GLY A 29 -15.49 -13.10 1.42
C GLY A 29 -16.39 -12.65 0.26
N LEU A 30 -16.06 -11.55 -0.41
CA LEU A 30 -16.83 -11.00 -1.55
C LEU A 30 -16.17 -11.30 -2.90
N THR A 31 -14.94 -11.77 -2.92
CA THR A 31 -14.15 -11.95 -4.15
C THR A 31 -14.88 -12.86 -5.15
N THR A 32 -15.36 -14.02 -4.74
CA THR A 32 -16.07 -14.96 -5.64
C THR A 32 -17.35 -14.34 -6.23
N ALA A 33 -18.15 -13.69 -5.40
CA ALA A 33 -19.39 -13.05 -5.87
C ALA A 33 -19.10 -11.91 -6.84
N THR A 34 -18.08 -11.09 -6.53
CA THR A 34 -17.65 -9.98 -7.40
C THR A 34 -17.14 -10.50 -8.74
N LEU A 35 -16.25 -11.49 -8.76
CA LEU A 35 -15.69 -12.02 -10.01
C LEU A 35 -16.72 -12.76 -10.86
N ARG A 36 -17.72 -13.42 -10.25
CA ARG A 36 -18.88 -13.97 -10.99
C ARG A 36 -19.70 -12.89 -11.64
N ALA A 37 -19.96 -11.78 -10.94
CA ALA A 37 -20.65 -10.62 -11.50
C ALA A 37 -19.85 -9.98 -12.64
N VAL A 38 -18.53 -9.90 -12.51
CA VAL A 38 -17.61 -9.44 -13.58
C VAL A 38 -17.74 -10.32 -14.81
N ASN A 39 -17.68 -11.65 -14.67
CA ASN A 39 -17.83 -12.57 -15.80
C ASN A 39 -19.18 -12.43 -16.49
N GLU A 40 -20.26 -12.25 -15.73
CA GLU A 40 -21.60 -12.00 -16.28
C GLU A 40 -21.67 -10.69 -17.07
N LEU A 41 -21.09 -9.61 -16.53
CA LEU A 41 -21.02 -8.31 -17.18
C LEU A 41 -20.20 -8.36 -18.48
N CYS A 42 -19.07 -9.04 -18.46
CA CYS A 42 -18.26 -9.22 -19.67
C CYS A 42 -18.96 -10.09 -20.71
N GLY A 43 -19.56 -11.21 -20.29
CA GLY A 43 -20.13 -12.20 -21.20
C GLY A 43 -21.46 -11.77 -21.81
N ARG A 44 -22.33 -11.10 -21.05
CA ARG A 44 -23.71 -10.79 -21.49
C ARG A 44 -23.98 -9.31 -21.73
N TYR A 45 -23.21 -8.43 -21.10
CA TYR A 45 -23.45 -6.99 -21.16
C TYR A 45 -22.38 -6.24 -21.93
N HIS A 46 -21.49 -6.95 -22.62
CA HIS A 46 -20.40 -6.36 -23.43
C HIS A 46 -19.56 -5.34 -22.68
N THR A 47 -19.35 -5.55 -21.38
CA THR A 47 -18.53 -4.70 -20.53
C THR A 47 -17.09 -5.18 -20.60
N THR A 48 -16.15 -4.25 -20.73
CA THR A 48 -14.72 -4.56 -20.60
C THR A 48 -14.26 -4.25 -19.18
N MET A 49 -13.68 -5.23 -18.49
CA MET A 49 -13.13 -5.04 -17.15
C MET A 49 -11.62 -4.99 -17.22
N VAL A 50 -11.04 -3.94 -16.64
CA VAL A 50 -9.59 -3.75 -16.51
C VAL A 50 -9.22 -3.78 -15.03
N PHE A 51 -8.28 -4.64 -14.65
CA PHE A 51 -7.77 -4.72 -13.28
C PHE A 51 -6.41 -4.05 -13.22
N SER A 52 -6.29 -3.04 -12.33
CA SER A 52 -5.07 -2.33 -12.03
C SER A 52 -4.66 -2.62 -10.59
N THR A 53 -3.43 -3.09 -10.40
CA THR A 53 -2.94 -3.46 -9.07
C THR A 53 -1.42 -3.59 -9.08
N ALA A 54 -0.77 -3.24 -7.98
CA ALA A 54 0.66 -3.47 -7.80
C ALA A 54 0.99 -4.96 -7.60
N THR A 55 0.04 -5.73 -7.04
CA THR A 55 0.18 -7.17 -6.75
C THR A 55 -1.07 -7.90 -7.21
N GLN A 56 -1.03 -8.47 -8.42
CA GLN A 56 -2.17 -9.20 -8.98
C GLN A 56 -2.45 -10.48 -8.19
N PRO A 57 -3.61 -10.60 -7.54
CA PRO A 57 -4.00 -11.87 -6.92
C PRO A 57 -4.19 -12.94 -7.98
N ASP A 58 -3.65 -14.14 -7.74
CA ASP A 58 -3.87 -15.28 -8.62
C ASP A 58 -5.23 -15.92 -8.33
N PHE A 59 -6.24 -15.49 -9.05
CA PHE A 59 -7.58 -16.08 -8.98
C PHE A 59 -7.72 -17.36 -9.79
N SER A 60 -6.73 -17.78 -10.57
CA SER A 60 -6.76 -18.99 -11.41
C SER A 60 -6.78 -20.28 -10.59
N THR A 61 -6.32 -20.22 -9.33
CA THR A 61 -6.35 -21.35 -8.39
C THR A 61 -7.76 -21.68 -7.88
N ARG A 62 -8.75 -20.81 -8.09
CA ARG A 62 -10.13 -21.01 -7.67
C ARG A 62 -10.88 -21.86 -8.68
N LYS A 63 -11.16 -23.11 -8.34
CA LYS A 63 -11.86 -24.08 -9.21
C LYS A 63 -13.34 -23.73 -9.49
N ASP A 64 -13.92 -22.86 -8.66
CA ASP A 64 -15.32 -22.44 -8.73
C ASP A 64 -15.54 -21.20 -9.59
N LEU A 65 -14.45 -20.68 -10.22
CA LEU A 65 -14.47 -19.47 -11.01
C LEU A 65 -13.78 -19.68 -12.35
N GLU A 66 -14.46 -19.33 -13.41
CA GLU A 66 -13.82 -19.23 -14.72
C GLU A 66 -13.12 -17.86 -14.82
N TRP A 67 -11.80 -17.84 -14.62
CA TRP A 67 -10.98 -16.64 -14.63
C TRP A 67 -9.92 -16.75 -15.73
N ARG A 68 -10.05 -15.93 -16.75
CA ARG A 68 -9.12 -15.91 -17.92
C ARG A 68 -8.80 -14.47 -18.31
N PRO A 69 -8.05 -13.72 -17.48
CA PRO A 69 -7.65 -12.37 -17.84
C PRO A 69 -6.65 -12.41 -19.00
N THR A 70 -6.71 -11.38 -19.83
CA THR A 70 -5.69 -11.14 -20.85
C THR A 70 -4.71 -10.11 -20.31
N GLU A 71 -3.42 -10.42 -20.31
CA GLU A 71 -2.38 -9.48 -19.91
C GLU A 71 -2.26 -8.34 -20.93
N ILE A 72 -2.38 -7.10 -20.47
CA ILE A 72 -2.31 -5.91 -21.33
C ILE A 72 -0.85 -5.66 -21.75
N LEU A 73 0.11 -5.98 -20.85
CA LEU A 73 1.54 -5.81 -21.10
C LEU A 73 2.23 -7.17 -21.23
N PRO A 74 2.40 -7.71 -22.43
CA PRO A 74 2.95 -9.05 -22.62
C PRO A 74 4.34 -9.25 -21.99
N ASP A 75 5.15 -8.19 -21.97
CA ASP A 75 6.51 -8.23 -21.42
C ASP A 75 6.64 -7.45 -20.11
N HIS A 76 5.64 -7.61 -19.22
CA HIS A 76 5.62 -6.94 -17.91
C HIS A 76 6.87 -7.26 -17.06
N ARG A 77 7.47 -8.45 -17.20
CA ARG A 77 8.68 -8.84 -16.44
C ARG A 77 9.90 -7.99 -16.81
N ALA A 78 10.12 -7.76 -18.10
CA ALA A 78 11.20 -6.88 -18.56
C ALA A 78 10.96 -5.44 -18.11
N LEU A 79 9.70 -4.97 -18.16
CA LEU A 79 9.35 -3.66 -17.67
C LEU A 79 9.61 -3.52 -16.16
N PHE A 80 9.20 -4.50 -15.33
CA PHE A 80 9.49 -4.50 -13.90
C PHE A 80 10.99 -4.49 -13.61
N ALA A 81 11.77 -5.29 -14.33
CA ALA A 81 13.23 -5.32 -14.19
C ALA A 81 13.87 -3.96 -14.54
N ALA A 82 13.40 -3.33 -15.62
CA ALA A 82 13.89 -2.00 -16.04
C ALA A 82 13.50 -0.87 -15.06
N LEU A 83 12.37 -1.01 -14.38
CA LEU A 83 11.86 -0.05 -13.41
C LEU A 83 12.31 -0.32 -11.97
N GLN A 84 13.10 -1.35 -11.73
CA GLN A 84 13.59 -1.68 -10.39
C GLN A 84 14.48 -0.55 -9.86
N ARG A 85 13.99 0.16 -8.84
CA ARG A 85 14.67 1.30 -8.20
C ARG A 85 15.09 1.02 -6.76
N VAL A 86 14.62 -0.09 -6.20
CA VAL A 86 14.86 -0.44 -4.80
C VAL A 86 15.53 -1.80 -4.69
N ARG A 87 16.37 -1.94 -3.67
CA ARG A 87 16.94 -3.20 -3.23
C ARG A 87 16.21 -3.64 -1.96
N VAL A 88 15.64 -4.83 -1.98
CA VAL A 88 14.97 -5.42 -0.81
C VAL A 88 15.94 -6.35 -0.09
N GLU A 89 16.10 -6.13 1.21
CA GLU A 89 16.88 -7.00 2.10
C GLU A 89 15.93 -7.67 3.09
N TRP A 90 15.92 -9.00 3.09
CA TRP A 90 15.08 -9.79 3.98
C TRP A 90 15.84 -10.13 5.26
N ARG A 91 15.31 -9.70 6.41
CA ARG A 91 15.84 -10.00 7.75
C ARG A 91 14.84 -10.87 8.49
N LEU A 92 14.71 -12.15 8.08
CA LEU A 92 13.67 -13.07 8.56
C LEU A 92 14.17 -14.06 9.63
N GLY A 93 15.48 -14.13 9.89
CA GLY A 93 16.07 -15.16 10.75
C GLY A 93 16.03 -14.85 12.24
N GLU A 94 16.07 -13.58 12.60
CA GLU A 94 16.10 -13.11 14.00
C GLU A 94 15.22 -11.88 14.17
N GLU A 95 14.58 -11.76 15.34
CA GLU A 95 13.87 -10.56 15.69
C GLU A 95 14.82 -9.38 15.86
N THR A 96 14.69 -8.36 15.04
CA THR A 96 15.47 -7.14 15.18
C THR A 96 14.82 -6.23 16.22
N PRO A 97 15.52 -5.88 17.32
CA PRO A 97 15.00 -4.96 18.32
C PRO A 97 14.63 -3.60 17.70
N LEU A 98 13.53 -3.01 18.15
CA LEU A 98 13.07 -1.71 17.61
C LEU A 98 14.06 -0.58 17.90
N GLU A 99 14.81 -0.69 18.98
CA GLU A 99 15.89 0.23 19.34
C GLU A 99 17.02 0.19 18.31
N ALA A 100 17.41 -1.00 17.87
CA ALA A 100 18.42 -1.16 16.83
C ALA A 100 17.97 -0.57 15.50
N VAL A 101 16.69 -0.77 15.11
CA VAL A 101 16.12 -0.13 13.93
C VAL A 101 16.16 1.39 14.05
N ALA A 102 15.82 1.96 15.21
CA ALA A 102 15.88 3.40 15.43
C ALA A 102 17.32 3.94 15.36
N GLU A 103 18.31 3.19 15.83
CA GLU A 103 19.72 3.53 15.75
C GLU A 103 20.23 3.53 14.29
N GLU A 104 19.87 2.52 13.52
CA GLU A 104 20.15 2.50 12.08
C GLU A 104 19.49 3.69 11.36
N MET A 105 18.21 3.96 11.65
CA MET A 105 17.48 5.10 11.07
C MET A 105 18.12 6.44 11.40
N ALA A 106 18.65 6.61 12.61
CA ALA A 106 19.31 7.84 13.05
C ALA A 106 20.54 8.17 12.18
N GLN A 107 21.22 7.16 11.62
CA GLN A 107 22.39 7.31 10.75
C GLN A 107 22.00 7.61 9.29
N CYS A 108 20.75 7.39 8.90
CA CYS A 108 20.27 7.67 7.54
C CYS A 108 19.94 9.15 7.36
N GLY A 109 20.10 9.66 6.15
CA GLY A 109 19.63 11.00 5.77
C GLY A 109 18.09 11.07 5.80
N SER A 110 17.42 10.11 5.16
CA SER A 110 15.98 9.93 5.29
C SER A 110 15.64 8.45 5.46
N ALA A 111 14.76 8.16 6.43
CA ALA A 111 14.33 6.79 6.72
C ALA A 111 12.89 6.74 7.22
N CYS A 112 12.19 5.66 6.87
CA CYS A 112 10.87 5.39 7.39
C CYS A 112 10.80 3.96 7.92
N VAL A 113 10.18 3.76 9.10
CA VAL A 113 9.79 2.44 9.58
C VAL A 113 8.28 2.33 9.62
N ILE A 114 7.76 1.23 9.07
CA ILE A 114 6.35 0.88 9.14
C ILE A 114 6.20 -0.35 10.02
N VAL A 115 5.51 -0.18 11.13
CA VAL A 115 5.24 -1.26 12.09
C VAL A 115 3.74 -1.53 12.21
N ASN A 116 3.38 -2.74 12.66
CA ASN A 116 1.97 -3.16 12.73
C ASN A 116 1.23 -2.60 13.95
N LEU A 117 1.94 -2.23 15.01
CA LEU A 117 1.36 -1.78 16.26
C LEU A 117 1.76 -0.34 16.59
N ARG A 118 0.80 0.49 16.99
CA ARG A 118 1.04 1.89 17.39
C ARG A 118 2.05 2.02 18.52
N ARG A 119 2.05 1.09 19.49
CA ARG A 119 3.03 1.05 20.59
C ARG A 119 4.46 0.87 20.07
N HIS A 120 4.67 0.06 19.01
CA HIS A 120 5.98 -0.13 18.40
C HIS A 120 6.45 1.14 17.66
N ALA A 121 5.53 1.80 16.94
CA ALA A 121 5.85 3.11 16.33
C ALA A 121 6.23 4.15 17.40
N ARG A 122 5.54 4.14 18.55
CA ARG A 122 5.87 5.02 19.68
C ARG A 122 7.26 4.73 20.24
N GLN A 123 7.59 3.47 20.47
CA GLN A 123 8.89 3.03 20.99
C GLN A 123 10.04 3.46 20.07
N VAL A 124 9.88 3.29 18.75
CA VAL A 124 10.86 3.80 17.77
C VAL A 124 10.96 5.32 17.84
N MET A 125 9.82 6.03 17.90
CA MET A 125 9.80 7.50 17.98
C MET A 125 10.50 8.02 19.22
N ASP A 126 10.26 7.41 20.38
CA ASP A 126 10.92 7.80 21.65
C ASP A 126 12.44 7.64 21.56
N ARG A 127 12.90 6.55 20.94
CA ARG A 127 14.34 6.34 20.70
C ARG A 127 14.92 7.34 19.71
N LEU A 128 14.23 7.61 18.58
CA LEU A 128 14.66 8.63 17.62
C LEU A 128 14.72 10.02 18.23
N SER A 129 13.77 10.36 19.11
CA SER A 129 13.77 11.66 19.82
C SER A 129 14.97 11.84 20.74
N ALA A 130 15.55 10.74 21.24
CA ALA A 130 16.76 10.79 22.04
C ALA A 130 18.05 10.86 21.21
N LEU A 131 18.00 10.36 19.96
CA LEU A 131 19.17 10.26 19.08
C LEU A 131 19.29 11.39 18.06
N CYS A 132 18.18 12.02 17.70
CA CYS A 132 18.11 12.97 16.60
C CYS A 132 17.56 14.33 17.06
N PRO A 133 17.88 15.44 16.34
CA PRO A 133 17.25 16.72 16.58
C PRO A 133 15.71 16.64 16.46
N ALA A 134 14.99 17.33 17.34
CA ALA A 134 13.54 17.23 17.48
C ALA A 134 12.74 17.52 16.19
N ASP A 135 13.29 18.37 15.31
CA ASP A 135 12.67 18.74 14.05
C ASP A 135 12.91 17.74 12.90
N THR A 136 13.63 16.63 13.15
CA THR A 136 14.00 15.64 12.13
C THR A 136 13.32 14.29 12.28
N ALA A 137 12.56 14.07 13.37
CA ALA A 137 11.84 12.85 13.66
C ALA A 137 10.32 13.11 13.69
N PHE A 138 9.56 12.24 13.04
CA PHE A 138 8.12 12.39 12.83
C PHE A 138 7.37 11.11 13.19
N PHE A 139 6.14 11.28 13.67
CA PHE A 139 5.28 10.18 14.08
C PHE A 139 3.98 10.18 13.28
N LEU A 140 3.69 9.10 12.57
CA LEU A 140 2.50 8.97 11.73
C LEU A 140 1.73 7.70 12.08
N THR A 141 0.68 7.87 12.85
CA THR A 141 -0.25 6.79 13.20
C THR A 141 -1.69 7.30 13.20
N THR A 142 -2.64 6.38 13.38
CA THR A 142 -4.06 6.72 13.53
C THR A 142 -4.39 7.41 14.86
N ASP A 143 -3.43 7.55 15.79
CA ASP A 143 -3.60 8.36 17.01
C ASP A 143 -3.64 9.86 16.71
N LEU A 144 -3.09 10.27 15.57
CA LEU A 144 -3.18 11.66 15.14
C LEU A 144 -4.55 11.94 14.53
N CYS A 145 -5.16 13.07 14.90
CA CYS A 145 -6.34 13.53 14.19
C CYS A 145 -6.02 13.81 12.69
N PRO A 146 -7.01 13.73 11.79
CA PRO A 146 -6.77 13.86 10.35
C PRO A 146 -6.05 15.15 9.95
N ALA A 147 -6.41 16.28 10.55
CA ALA A 147 -5.78 17.57 10.26
C ALA A 147 -4.30 17.58 10.64
N HIS A 148 -3.97 17.07 11.83
CA HIS A 148 -2.58 16.99 12.30
C HIS A 148 -1.76 16.03 11.44
N ARG A 149 -2.34 14.87 11.08
CA ARG A 149 -1.68 13.91 10.18
C ARG A 149 -1.38 14.52 8.81
N SER A 150 -2.34 15.25 8.23
CA SER A 150 -2.13 15.92 6.94
C SER A 150 -1.01 16.97 7.02
N GLU A 151 -0.94 17.71 8.11
CA GLU A 151 0.13 18.68 8.32
C GLU A 151 1.50 18.00 8.49
N GLN A 152 1.58 16.92 9.24
CA GLN A 152 2.83 16.13 9.34
C GLN A 152 3.29 15.61 7.98
N ILE A 153 2.38 15.06 7.17
CA ILE A 153 2.68 14.58 5.82
C ILE A 153 3.22 15.72 4.94
N ARG A 154 2.60 16.90 5.02
CA ARG A 154 3.04 18.08 4.27
C ARG A 154 4.46 18.49 4.65
N ILE A 155 4.79 18.51 5.95
CA ILE A 155 6.13 18.85 6.45
C ILE A 155 7.15 17.80 6.00
N ILE A 156 6.84 16.51 6.16
CA ILE A 156 7.70 15.39 5.74
C ILE A 156 8.01 15.50 4.24
N ARG A 157 6.99 15.67 3.41
CA ARG A 157 7.16 15.81 1.96
C ARG A 157 8.09 16.98 1.61
N ALA A 158 7.86 18.15 2.18
CA ALA A 158 8.71 19.32 1.94
C ALA A 158 10.17 19.12 2.39
N ARG A 159 10.41 18.31 3.43
CA ARG A 159 11.79 17.97 3.86
C ARG A 159 12.44 16.98 2.90
N LEU A 160 11.73 15.95 2.47
CA LEU A 160 12.24 14.96 1.50
C LEU A 160 12.60 15.63 0.17
N GLU A 161 11.71 16.48 -0.36
CA GLU A 161 11.96 17.25 -1.60
C GLU A 161 13.22 18.12 -1.52
N LYS A 162 13.52 18.65 -0.33
CA LYS A 162 14.72 19.47 -0.09
C LYS A 162 15.97 18.66 0.30
N GLY A 163 15.89 17.34 0.37
CA GLY A 163 16.96 16.47 0.84
C GLY A 163 17.37 16.70 2.30
N LEU A 164 16.46 17.24 3.12
CA LEU A 164 16.71 17.50 4.53
C LEU A 164 16.53 16.22 5.36
N PRO A 165 17.27 16.06 6.47
CA PRO A 165 17.13 14.90 7.35
C PRO A 165 15.69 14.67 7.80
N CYS A 166 15.17 13.44 7.60
CA CYS A 166 13.79 13.10 7.91
C CYS A 166 13.65 11.63 8.31
N ARG A 167 13.24 11.33 9.54
CA ARG A 167 12.99 10.00 10.04
C ARG A 167 11.54 9.87 10.46
N VAL A 168 10.87 8.83 10.00
CA VAL A 168 9.43 8.67 10.24
C VAL A 168 9.18 7.31 10.91
N ALA A 169 8.53 7.33 12.07
CA ALA A 169 7.97 6.14 12.69
C ALA A 169 6.46 6.09 12.41
N ALA A 170 6.02 5.08 11.66
CA ALA A 170 4.65 5.01 11.16
C ALA A 170 4.00 3.63 11.37
N THR A 171 2.69 3.59 11.27
CA THR A 171 1.92 2.38 11.01
C THR A 171 1.41 2.35 9.56
N GLN A 172 0.65 1.32 9.17
CA GLN A 172 0.13 1.15 7.80
C GLN A 172 -0.65 2.36 7.26
N CYS A 173 -1.03 3.32 8.10
CA CYS A 173 -1.75 4.52 7.65
C CYS A 173 -0.96 5.41 6.66
N ILE A 174 0.34 5.13 6.46
CA ILE A 174 1.19 5.81 5.47
C ILE A 174 1.19 5.09 4.10
N GLU A 175 0.73 3.83 4.03
CA GLU A 175 0.79 3.01 2.80
C GLU A 175 -0.27 3.41 1.78
N ALA A 176 -1.45 3.82 2.22
CA ALA A 176 -2.56 4.19 1.34
C ALA A 176 -2.64 5.70 1.11
N GLY A 177 -2.47 6.13 -0.14
CA GLY A 177 -2.69 7.52 -0.56
C GLY A 177 -1.63 8.52 -0.10
N VAL A 178 -0.48 8.06 0.41
CA VAL A 178 0.64 8.90 0.83
C VAL A 178 1.87 8.55 -0.01
N ASP A 179 2.21 9.44 -0.93
CA ASP A 179 3.39 9.28 -1.79
C ASP A 179 4.58 10.02 -1.16
N LEU A 180 5.47 9.25 -0.52
CA LEU A 180 6.69 9.73 0.12
C LEU A 180 7.86 8.82 -0.25
N ASP A 181 8.95 9.38 -0.72
CA ASP A 181 10.14 8.67 -1.17
C ASP A 181 11.28 8.81 -0.15
N PHE A 182 11.65 7.71 0.50
CA PHE A 182 12.72 7.64 1.50
C PHE A 182 13.91 6.86 0.95
N GLN A 183 15.13 7.24 1.34
CA GLN A 183 16.34 6.50 1.00
C GLN A 183 16.35 5.09 1.59
N THR A 184 15.78 4.92 2.79
CA THR A 184 15.72 3.63 3.48
C THR A 184 14.35 3.42 4.09
N MET A 185 13.77 2.25 3.85
CA MET A 185 12.51 1.85 4.48
C MET A 185 12.67 0.53 5.23
N TYR A 186 12.14 0.51 6.43
CA TYR A 186 12.02 -0.68 7.28
C TYR A 186 10.54 -1.07 7.35
N ARG A 187 10.23 -2.33 7.08
CA ARG A 187 8.86 -2.82 7.14
C ARG A 187 8.79 -4.04 8.04
N ALA A 188 8.02 -3.95 9.11
CA ALA A 188 7.72 -5.13 9.92
C ALA A 188 6.88 -6.12 9.10
N LEU A 189 7.14 -7.42 9.26
CA LEU A 189 6.30 -8.44 8.65
C LEU A 189 4.84 -8.23 9.07
N ALA A 190 3.96 -8.26 8.09
CA ALA A 190 2.53 -8.22 8.29
C ALA A 190 1.92 -9.50 7.73
N PRO A 191 0.75 -9.93 8.23
CA PRO A 191 -0.02 -10.96 7.55
C PRO A 191 -0.25 -10.56 6.09
N LEU A 192 -0.27 -11.54 5.20
CA LEU A 192 -0.77 -11.36 3.84
C LEU A 192 -2.29 -11.16 3.96
N GLU A 193 -2.79 -10.00 3.57
CA GLU A 193 -4.23 -9.71 3.54
C GLU A 193 -4.88 -10.33 2.31
#